data_ec918e91b038ab393facded7dc4c90d4
#
_entry.id   ec918e91b038ab393facded7dc4c90d4
#
_cell.length_a   1.000
_cell.length_b   1.000
_cell.length_c   1.000
_cell.angle_alpha   90.00
_cell.angle_beta   90.00
_cell.angle_gamma   90.00
#
_symmetry.space_group_name_H-M   'P 1'
#
loop_
_entity.id
_entity.type
_entity.pdbx_description
1 polymer ?
#
loop_
_entity_poly.entity_id
_entity_poly.type
_entity_poly.pdbx_seq_one_letter_code
_entity_poly.pdbx_strand_id
1 'polypeptide(L)'
;MNIEQVLGSKLRVKILKILVQVGELNVSEIARRLGVNYNTTKNHLKILEGENILRHKEFGRIRLYRLNENSPQAKAIQSLINVWEHKNTL
;
A
#
# COMPACT_ATOMS: atom_id res chain seq x y z
N MET A 1 -9.76 8.24 9.73
CA MET A 1 -10.47 6.96 9.59
C MET A 1 -10.12 6.03 10.73
N ASN A 2 -11.07 5.20 11.13
CA ASN A 2 -10.75 4.13 12.07
C ASN A 2 -10.12 2.94 11.33
N ILE A 3 -9.57 1.99 12.07
CA ILE A 3 -8.85 0.87 11.49
C ILE A 3 -9.72 0.01 10.58
N GLU A 4 -10.97 -0.22 10.96
CA GLU A 4 -11.86 -1.04 10.14
C GLU A 4 -12.21 -0.36 8.81
N GLN A 5 -12.24 0.96 8.76
CA GLN A 5 -12.44 1.69 7.51
C GLN A 5 -11.21 1.59 6.61
N VAL A 6 -10.02 1.72 7.20
CA VAL A 6 -8.77 1.65 6.42
C VAL A 6 -8.53 0.24 5.90
N LEU A 7 -8.60 -0.76 6.76
CA LEU A 7 -8.27 -2.15 6.43
C LEU A 7 -9.46 -2.97 5.98
N GLY A 8 -10.67 -2.39 5.97
CA GLY A 8 -11.88 -3.07 5.53
C GLY A 8 -12.00 -3.22 4.02
N SER A 9 -11.06 -2.67 3.26
CA SER A 9 -11.03 -2.79 1.81
C SER A 9 -10.03 -3.86 1.41
N LYS A 10 -10.51 -4.87 0.71
CA LYS A 10 -9.67 -5.93 0.17
C LYS A 10 -8.59 -5.38 -0.74
N LEU A 11 -8.93 -4.37 -1.56
CA LEU A 11 -7.96 -3.75 -2.47
C LEU A 11 -6.87 -3.01 -1.71
N ARG A 12 -7.23 -2.28 -0.65
CA ARG A 12 -6.22 -1.57 0.15
C ARG A 12 -5.27 -2.54 0.85
N VAL A 13 -5.81 -3.64 1.37
CA VAL A 13 -4.96 -4.67 1.97
C VAL A 13 -4.00 -5.27 0.94
N LYS A 14 -4.50 -5.54 -0.27
CA LYS A 14 -3.64 -6.05 -1.35
C LYS A 14 -2.55 -5.04 -1.74
N ILE A 15 -2.88 -3.76 -1.80
CA ILE A 15 -1.89 -2.71 -2.06
C ILE A 15 -0.78 -2.74 -1.02
N LEU A 16 -1.17 -2.82 0.26
CA LEU A 16 -0.21 -2.85 1.35
C LEU A 16 0.70 -4.08 1.26
N LYS A 17 0.14 -5.24 0.95
CA LYS A 17 0.94 -6.46 0.75
C LYS A 17 1.96 -6.29 -0.37
N ILE A 18 1.53 -5.76 -1.50
CA ILE A 18 2.41 -5.55 -2.65
C ILE A 18 3.57 -4.64 -2.27
N LEU A 19 3.27 -3.52 -1.60
CA LEU A 19 4.30 -2.55 -1.24
C LEU A 19 5.23 -3.06 -0.14
N VAL A 20 4.74 -3.88 0.78
CA VAL A 20 5.61 -4.55 1.75
C VAL A 20 6.58 -5.49 1.05
N GLN A 21 6.10 -6.23 0.05
CA GLN A 21 6.92 -7.22 -0.65
C GLN A 21 7.92 -6.60 -1.62
N VAL A 22 7.49 -5.59 -2.36
CA VAL A 22 8.28 -5.01 -3.45
C VAL A 22 9.03 -3.75 -3.03
N GLY A 23 8.49 -3.00 -2.08
CA GLY A 23 9.09 -1.77 -1.57
C GLY A 23 8.47 -0.53 -2.16
N GLU A 24 8.61 -0.32 -3.46
CA GLU A 24 8.17 0.92 -4.10
C GLU A 24 7.69 0.64 -5.52
N LEU A 25 6.54 1.20 -5.88
CA LEU A 25 5.97 1.02 -7.22
C LEU A 25 5.20 2.28 -7.63
N ASN A 26 5.11 2.49 -8.95
CA ASN A 26 4.26 3.53 -9.50
C ASN A 26 2.80 3.06 -9.56
N VAL A 27 1.88 4.02 -9.73
CA VAL A 27 0.43 3.75 -9.73
C VAL A 27 0.04 2.75 -10.82
N SER A 28 0.58 2.91 -12.03
CA SER A 28 0.23 2.05 -13.16
C SER A 28 0.61 0.59 -12.89
N GLU A 29 1.78 0.37 -12.29
CA GLU A 29 2.24 -0.98 -11.99
C GLU A 29 1.40 -1.61 -10.86
N ILE A 30 1.03 -0.81 -9.86
CA ILE A 30 0.14 -1.30 -8.80
C ILE A 30 -1.21 -1.69 -9.38
N ALA A 31 -1.78 -0.83 -10.24
CA ALA A 31 -3.06 -1.10 -10.91
C ALA A 31 -3.01 -2.39 -11.71
N ARG A 32 -1.93 -2.59 -12.47
CA ARG A 32 -1.73 -3.80 -13.26
C ARG A 32 -1.72 -5.04 -12.39
N ARG A 33 -0.99 -5.00 -11.28
CA ARG A 33 -0.90 -6.15 -10.35
C ARG A 33 -2.22 -6.45 -9.66
N LEU A 34 -3.00 -5.40 -9.37
CA LEU A 34 -4.32 -5.58 -8.76
C LEU A 34 -5.38 -6.04 -9.76
N GLY A 35 -5.15 -5.81 -11.05
CA GLY A 35 -6.16 -6.07 -12.06
C GLY A 35 -7.32 -5.09 -12.03
N VAL A 36 -7.08 -3.85 -11.58
CA VAL A 36 -8.10 -2.79 -11.54
C VAL A 36 -7.59 -1.57 -12.28
N ASN A 37 -8.51 -0.64 -12.60
CA ASN A 37 -8.14 0.52 -13.37
C ASN A 37 -7.32 1.51 -12.55
N TYR A 38 -6.66 2.43 -13.27
CA TYR A 38 -5.77 3.42 -12.71
C TYR A 38 -6.47 4.32 -11.67
N ASN A 39 -7.66 4.80 -12.00
CA ASN A 39 -8.37 5.75 -11.12
C ASN A 39 -8.78 5.10 -9.81
N THR A 40 -9.28 3.88 -9.84
CA THR A 40 -9.64 3.14 -8.62
C THR A 40 -8.40 2.94 -7.74
N THR A 41 -7.31 2.52 -8.36
CA THR A 41 -6.04 2.33 -7.65
C THR A 41 -5.56 3.63 -7.01
N LYS A 42 -5.56 4.71 -7.79
CA LYS A 42 -5.14 6.03 -7.33
C LYS A 42 -5.97 6.50 -6.13
N ASN A 43 -7.28 6.27 -6.16
CA ASN A 43 -8.16 6.66 -5.06
C ASN A 43 -7.81 5.92 -3.77
N HIS A 44 -7.56 4.63 -3.85
CA HIS A 44 -7.15 3.84 -2.68
C HIS A 44 -5.78 4.29 -2.14
N LEU A 45 -4.85 4.60 -3.04
CA LEU A 45 -3.53 5.11 -2.64
C LEU A 45 -3.65 6.46 -1.92
N LYS A 46 -4.53 7.34 -2.40
CA LYS A 46 -4.76 8.63 -1.75
C LYS A 46 -5.34 8.47 -0.35
N ILE A 47 -6.25 7.52 -0.16
CA ILE A 47 -6.81 7.23 1.16
C ILE A 47 -5.70 6.80 2.12
N LEU A 48 -4.86 5.86 1.69
CA LEU A 48 -3.77 5.36 2.52
C LEU A 48 -2.72 6.44 2.80
N GLU A 49 -2.45 7.30 1.84
CA GLU A 49 -1.55 8.42 2.03
C GLU A 49 -2.12 9.45 3.01
N GLY A 50 -3.42 9.73 2.90
CA GLY A 50 -4.11 10.63 3.83
C GLY A 50 -4.08 10.14 5.28
N GLU A 51 -3.95 8.84 5.49
CA GLU A 51 -3.83 8.21 6.81
C GLU A 51 -2.37 8.05 7.26
N ASN A 52 -1.43 8.64 6.53
CA ASN A 52 0.00 8.55 6.79
C ASN A 52 0.57 7.13 6.72
N ILE A 53 -0.13 6.22 6.08
CA ILE A 53 0.35 4.84 5.92
C ILE A 53 1.29 4.74 4.74
N LEU A 54 0.99 5.46 3.66
CA LEU A 54 1.83 5.54 2.47
C LEU A 54 2.37 6.95 2.29
N ARG A 55 3.45 7.03 1.55
CA ARG A 55 3.95 8.30 1.01
C ARG A 55 4.42 8.08 -0.41
N HIS A 56 4.55 9.17 -1.18
CA HIS A 56 5.02 9.08 -2.54
C HIS A 56 6.08 10.13 -2.82
N LYS A 57 6.84 9.86 -3.88
CA LYS A 57 7.74 10.85 -4.47
C LYS A 57 7.49 10.90 -5.96
N GLU A 58 7.83 12.02 -6.59
CA GLU A 58 7.60 12.21 -8.01
C GLU A 58 8.92 12.20 -8.76
N PHE A 59 8.93 11.47 -9.90
CA PHE A 59 10.00 11.50 -10.88
C PHE A 59 9.38 11.89 -12.21
N GLY A 60 9.52 13.15 -12.60
CA GLY A 60 8.84 13.66 -13.77
C GLY A 60 7.33 13.46 -13.64
N ARG A 61 6.75 12.63 -14.49
CA ARG A 61 5.31 12.32 -14.45
C ARG A 61 4.97 11.08 -13.66
N ILE A 62 5.98 10.37 -13.15
CA ILE A 62 5.79 9.12 -12.43
C ILE A 62 5.67 9.42 -10.94
N ARG A 63 4.66 8.82 -10.30
CA ARG A 63 4.44 8.92 -8.87
C ARG A 63 4.70 7.55 -8.25
N LEU A 64 5.75 7.49 -7.41
CA LEU A 64 6.18 6.25 -6.76
C LEU A 64 5.67 6.21 -5.33
N TYR A 65 4.92 5.18 -4.99
CA TYR A 65 4.36 4.99 -3.66
C TYR A 65 5.15 3.95 -2.87
N ARG A 66 5.26 4.19 -1.57
CA ARG A 66 5.93 3.29 -0.63
C ARG A 66 5.29 3.44 0.75
N LEU A 67 5.53 2.47 1.62
CA LEU A 67 5.12 2.61 3.01
C LEU A 67 5.86 3.77 3.65
N ASN A 68 5.13 4.52 4.51
CA ASN A 68 5.72 5.63 5.26
C ASN A 68 6.43 5.06 6.48
N GLU A 69 7.74 4.87 6.38
CA GLU A 69 8.54 4.26 7.44
C GLU A 69 8.59 5.07 8.73
N ASN A 70 8.12 6.33 8.71
CA ASN A 70 8.04 7.15 9.90
C ASN A 70 6.70 7.03 10.62
N SER A 71 5.76 6.30 10.04
CA SER A 71 4.42 6.13 10.59
C SER A 71 4.35 4.88 11.47
N PRO A 72 3.95 5.01 12.74
CA PRO A 72 3.75 3.83 13.59
C PRO A 72 2.73 2.85 13.03
N GLN A 73 1.67 3.37 12.39
CA GLN A 73 0.65 2.55 11.78
C GLN A 73 1.22 1.74 10.62
N ALA A 74 2.03 2.37 9.76
CA ALA A 74 2.67 1.68 8.64
C ALA A 74 3.64 0.61 9.13
N LYS A 75 4.40 0.90 10.18
CA LYS A 75 5.30 -0.08 10.79
C LYS A 75 4.54 -1.28 11.34
N ALA A 76 3.44 -1.05 12.02
CA ALA A 76 2.60 -2.12 12.57
C ALA A 76 2.00 -2.97 11.45
N ILE A 77 1.52 -2.34 10.38
CA ILE A 77 0.98 -3.04 9.21
C ILE A 77 2.06 -3.88 8.55
N GLN A 78 3.25 -3.33 8.38
CA GLN A 78 4.38 -4.04 7.79
C GLN A 78 4.73 -5.29 8.61
N SER A 79 4.81 -5.14 9.93
CA SER A 79 5.08 -6.27 10.83
C SER A 79 4.01 -7.34 10.73
N LEU A 80 2.75 -6.94 10.73
CA LEU A 80 1.62 -7.86 10.62
C LEU A 80 1.69 -8.65 9.31
N ILE A 81 1.89 -7.96 8.20
CA ILE A 81 1.98 -8.60 6.88
C ILE A 81 3.17 -9.54 6.82
N ASN A 82 4.32 -9.11 7.31
CA ASN A 82 5.52 -9.95 7.31
C ASN A 82 5.31 -11.22 8.12
N VAL A 83 4.74 -11.11 9.31
CA VAL A 83 4.47 -12.28 10.15
C VAL A 83 3.48 -13.22 9.47
N TRP A 84 2.42 -12.66 8.89
CA TRP A 84 1.37 -13.45 8.27
C TRP A 84 1.86 -14.20 7.02
N GLU A 85 2.57 -13.47 6.15
CA GLU A 85 3.01 -14.04 4.88
C GLU A 85 4.22 -14.98 5.03
N HIS A 86 5.11 -14.72 5.98
CA HIS A 86 6.22 -15.62 6.26
C HIS A 86 5.76 -17.01 6.69
N LYS A 87 4.61 -17.08 7.33
CA LYS A 87 4.03 -18.33 7.78
C LYS A 87 3.80 -19.29 6.62
N ASN A 88 3.61 -18.78 5.41
CA ASN A 88 3.29 -19.56 4.23
C ASN A 88 4.51 -19.99 3.43
N THR A 89 5.71 -19.58 3.83
CA THR A 89 6.94 -19.87 3.11
C THR A 89 7.77 -20.97 3.77
N LEU A 90 7.28 -21.46 4.88
CA LEU A 90 7.92 -22.55 5.63
C LEU A 90 7.23 -23.91 5.32
#